data_fa4f303c5ffa694e3804eba80166dda7
#
_entry.id   fa4f303c5ffa694e3804eba80166dda7
#
_cell.length_a   1.000
_cell.length_b   1.000
_cell.length_c   1.000
_cell.angle_alpha   90.00
_cell.angle_beta   90.00
_cell.angle_gamma   90.00
#
_symmetry.space_group_name_H-M   'P 1'
#
loop_
_entity.id
_entity.type
_entity.pdbx_description
1 polymer ?
#
loop_
_entity_poly.entity_id
_entity_poly.type
_entity_poly.pdbx_seq_one_letter_code
_entity_poly.pdbx_strand_id
1 'polypeptide(L)'
;MTEPTALVATDLTLAYDRRVVVEHLDLAVPPGSFTVVVGPNACGKSTLLRGLARLLTPRTGAVLLDGRAVHQLPAPWVARRIGLLPQTALAPEGITVADLVARGRYPHQSLLRQWSAADEAAVAHALRLTGVADLADRPVDELSGGQRQRVWLALVLAQETPVLLLDEPTT
;
A
#
# COMPACT_ATOMS: atom_id res chain seq x y z
N MET A 1 19.25 -0.46 -14.61
CA MET A 1 18.06 -1.32 -14.71
C MET A 1 17.83 -1.89 -13.32
N THR A 2 16.74 -1.51 -12.67
CA THR A 2 16.34 -2.09 -11.37
C THR A 2 15.90 -3.53 -11.63
N GLU A 3 16.46 -4.50 -10.91
CA GLU A 3 15.95 -5.88 -10.96
C GLU A 3 14.47 -5.90 -10.60
N PRO A 4 13.67 -6.74 -11.29
CA PRO A 4 12.24 -6.82 -11.02
C PRO A 4 11.99 -7.35 -9.62
N THR A 5 11.18 -6.62 -8.84
CA THR A 5 10.88 -6.94 -7.44
C THR A 5 9.95 -8.15 -7.33
N ALA A 6 10.36 -9.17 -6.59
CA ALA A 6 9.58 -10.35 -6.29
C ALA A 6 9.08 -10.34 -4.83
N LEU A 7 7.80 -10.62 -4.63
CA LEU A 7 7.19 -10.78 -3.30
C LEU A 7 6.77 -12.24 -3.11
N VAL A 8 7.29 -12.89 -2.04
CA VAL A 8 7.06 -14.31 -1.77
C VAL A 8 6.64 -14.48 -0.31
N ALA A 9 5.63 -15.30 -0.06
CA ALA A 9 5.32 -15.81 1.28
C ALA A 9 5.66 -17.30 1.32
N THR A 10 6.31 -17.75 2.39
CA THR A 10 6.70 -19.14 2.58
C THR A 10 6.21 -19.63 3.92
N ASP A 11 5.42 -20.71 3.90
CA ASP A 11 4.80 -21.35 5.09
C ASP A 11 4.15 -20.33 6.04
N LEU A 12 3.50 -19.31 5.44
CA LEU A 12 3.02 -18.13 6.14
C LEU A 12 1.79 -18.45 6.99
N THR A 13 1.90 -18.25 8.31
CA THR A 13 0.77 -18.31 9.23
C THR A 13 0.57 -16.94 9.87
N LEU A 14 -0.64 -16.38 9.71
CA LEU A 14 -1.04 -15.09 10.27
C LEU A 14 -2.17 -15.28 11.28
N ALA A 15 -2.06 -14.61 12.41
CA ALA A 15 -3.04 -14.69 13.50
C ALA A 15 -3.25 -13.34 14.16
N TYR A 16 -4.44 -13.12 14.70
CA TYR A 16 -4.74 -12.09 15.69
C TYR A 16 -4.91 -12.80 17.04
N ASP A 17 -4.04 -12.49 17.99
CA ASP A 17 -3.96 -13.16 19.30
C ASP A 17 -3.88 -14.69 19.16
N ARG A 18 -4.95 -15.40 19.52
CA ARG A 18 -5.06 -16.88 19.45
C ARG A 18 -5.74 -17.38 18.17
N ARG A 19 -6.40 -16.48 17.40
CA ARG A 19 -7.17 -16.86 16.21
C ARG A 19 -6.27 -16.86 14.99
N VAL A 20 -5.96 -18.03 14.47
CA VAL A 20 -5.30 -18.18 13.16
C VAL A 20 -6.31 -17.81 12.05
N VAL A 21 -5.89 -17.04 11.09
CA VAL A 21 -6.70 -16.55 9.96
C VAL A 21 -6.14 -17.03 8.62
N VAL A 22 -4.81 -17.05 8.49
CA VAL A 22 -4.11 -17.64 7.35
C VAL A 22 -3.17 -18.68 7.91
N GLU A 23 -3.14 -19.89 7.32
CA GLU A 23 -2.38 -21.01 7.83
C GLU A 23 -1.59 -21.67 6.70
N HIS A 24 -0.29 -21.86 6.93
CA HIS A 24 0.64 -22.57 6.04
C HIS A 24 0.55 -22.14 4.57
N LEU A 25 0.43 -20.82 4.30
CA LEU A 25 0.27 -20.29 2.95
C LEU A 25 1.63 -20.10 2.26
N ASP A 26 1.76 -20.70 1.08
CA ASP A 26 2.81 -20.39 0.12
C ASP A 26 2.22 -19.55 -1.01
N LEU A 27 2.85 -18.41 -1.31
CA LEU A 27 2.44 -17.48 -2.36
C LEU A 27 3.67 -16.89 -3.02
N ALA A 28 3.69 -16.87 -4.35
CA ALA A 28 4.66 -16.11 -5.11
C ALA A 28 3.94 -15.11 -6.02
N VAL A 29 4.33 -13.83 -5.92
CA VAL A 29 3.90 -12.76 -6.83
C VAL A 29 5.08 -12.44 -7.75
N PRO A 30 5.04 -12.92 -9.00
CA PRO A 30 6.12 -12.68 -9.95
C PRO A 30 6.29 -11.19 -10.26
N PRO A 31 7.50 -10.74 -10.58
CA PRO A 31 7.73 -9.39 -11.06
C PRO A 31 6.90 -9.05 -12.29
N GLY A 32 6.36 -7.81 -12.34
CA GLY A 32 5.59 -7.33 -13.48
C GLY A 32 4.25 -8.05 -13.71
N SER A 33 3.79 -8.85 -12.73
CA SER A 33 2.51 -9.55 -12.80
C SER A 33 1.40 -8.79 -12.09
N PHE A 34 0.16 -9.11 -12.50
CA PHE A 34 -1.05 -8.73 -11.78
C PHE A 34 -1.65 -9.98 -11.15
N THR A 35 -1.66 -10.05 -9.82
CA THR A 35 -2.15 -11.21 -9.06
C THR A 35 -3.43 -10.84 -8.33
N VAL A 36 -4.47 -11.65 -8.48
CA VAL A 36 -5.77 -11.44 -7.81
C VAL A 36 -5.98 -12.52 -6.75
N VAL A 37 -6.28 -12.09 -5.52
CA VAL A 37 -6.66 -12.97 -4.43
C VAL A 37 -8.18 -12.99 -4.34
N VAL A 38 -8.81 -14.13 -4.63
CA VAL A 38 -10.25 -14.32 -4.60
C VAL A 38 -10.65 -15.25 -3.46
N GLY A 39 -11.83 -15.03 -2.91
CA GLY A 39 -12.38 -15.85 -1.84
C GLY A 39 -13.57 -15.17 -1.16
N PRO A 40 -14.36 -15.90 -0.34
CA PRO A 40 -15.51 -15.35 0.36
C PRO A 40 -15.12 -14.24 1.33
N ASN A 41 -16.12 -13.48 1.79
CA ASN A 41 -15.88 -12.46 2.81
C ASN A 41 -15.36 -13.11 4.10
N ALA A 42 -14.48 -12.41 4.80
CA ALA A 42 -13.83 -12.86 6.04
C ALA A 42 -12.92 -14.11 5.93
N CYS A 43 -12.54 -14.56 4.70
CA CYS A 43 -11.59 -15.67 4.53
C CYS A 43 -10.12 -15.31 4.77
N GLY A 44 -9.81 -14.05 5.13
CA GLY A 44 -8.44 -13.64 5.46
C GLY A 44 -7.70 -12.83 4.38
N LYS A 45 -8.34 -12.39 3.28
CA LYS A 45 -7.71 -11.60 2.21
C LYS A 45 -6.99 -10.35 2.75
N SER A 46 -7.71 -9.52 3.49
CA SER A 46 -7.13 -8.31 4.11
C SER A 46 -6.04 -8.63 5.14
N THR A 47 -6.16 -9.76 5.84
CA THR A 47 -5.13 -10.22 6.78
C THR A 47 -3.87 -10.63 6.04
N LEU A 48 -4.01 -11.33 4.91
CA LEU A 48 -2.89 -11.67 4.04
C LEU A 48 -2.18 -10.41 3.54
N LEU A 49 -2.93 -9.45 2.98
CA LEU A 49 -2.35 -8.18 2.50
C LEU A 49 -1.61 -7.42 3.60
N ARG A 50 -2.13 -7.40 4.83
CA ARG A 50 -1.44 -6.81 6.00
C ARG A 50 -0.16 -7.55 6.36
N GLY A 51 -0.14 -8.88 6.28
CA GLY A 51 1.07 -9.69 6.47
C GLY A 51 2.12 -9.38 5.40
N LEU A 52 1.73 -9.35 4.12
CA LEU A 52 2.60 -9.02 3.00
C LEU A 52 3.15 -7.59 3.10
N ALA A 53 2.35 -6.63 3.58
CA ALA A 53 2.74 -5.23 3.78
C ALA A 53 3.55 -4.98 5.07
N ARG A 54 3.94 -6.01 5.85
CA ARG A 54 4.63 -5.87 7.14
C ARG A 54 3.79 -5.22 8.25
N LEU A 55 2.49 -5.09 8.08
CA LEU A 55 1.60 -4.52 9.11
C LEU A 55 1.13 -5.55 10.14
N LEU A 56 1.24 -6.84 9.83
CA LEU A 56 0.96 -7.95 10.73
C LEU A 56 2.15 -8.90 10.72
N THR A 57 2.74 -9.13 11.90
CA THR A 57 3.89 -10.04 12.04
C THR A 57 3.43 -11.48 11.91
N PRO A 58 4.05 -12.29 11.05
CA PRO A 58 3.75 -13.72 10.97
C PRO A 58 3.97 -14.45 12.30
N ARG A 59 3.08 -15.39 12.61
CA ARG A 59 3.26 -16.32 13.72
C ARG A 59 4.32 -17.37 13.39
N THR A 60 4.28 -17.89 12.16
CA THR A 60 5.30 -18.76 11.57
C THR A 60 5.49 -18.41 10.09
N GLY A 61 6.57 -18.88 9.50
CA GLY A 61 6.90 -18.59 8.11
C GLY A 61 7.48 -17.21 7.91
N ALA A 62 7.57 -16.76 6.66
CA ALA A 62 8.15 -15.48 6.32
C ALA A 62 7.53 -14.87 5.06
N VAL A 63 7.54 -13.54 5.00
CA VAL A 63 7.34 -12.78 3.76
C VAL A 63 8.69 -12.27 3.30
N LEU A 64 9.05 -12.58 2.06
CA LEU A 64 10.31 -12.21 1.44
C LEU A 64 10.05 -11.17 0.33
N LEU A 65 10.83 -10.11 0.33
CA LEU A 65 10.90 -9.12 -0.73
C LEU A 65 12.31 -9.14 -1.30
N ASP A 66 12.45 -9.53 -2.56
CA ASP A 66 13.76 -9.75 -3.21
C ASP A 66 14.67 -10.70 -2.39
N GLY A 67 14.08 -11.82 -1.90
CA GLY A 67 14.76 -12.83 -1.09
C GLY A 67 15.07 -12.43 0.35
N ARG A 68 14.66 -11.22 0.81
CA ARG A 68 14.94 -10.71 2.16
C ARG A 68 13.67 -10.64 2.99
N ALA A 69 13.71 -11.15 4.21
CA ALA A 69 12.54 -11.16 5.11
C ALA A 69 12.11 -9.72 5.49
N VAL A 70 10.90 -9.31 5.09
CA VAL A 70 10.41 -7.92 5.25
C VAL A 70 10.37 -7.47 6.70
N HIS A 71 10.15 -8.37 7.65
CA HIS A 71 10.12 -8.05 9.08
C HIS A 71 11.51 -7.75 9.68
N GLN A 72 12.59 -8.16 9.00
CA GLN A 72 13.97 -7.91 9.39
C GLN A 72 14.53 -6.62 8.75
N LEU A 73 13.81 -6.04 7.81
CA LEU A 73 14.24 -4.83 7.10
C LEU A 73 13.75 -3.56 7.82
N PRO A 74 14.47 -2.42 7.68
CA PRO A 74 13.98 -1.15 8.19
C PRO A 74 12.62 -0.77 7.61
N ALA A 75 11.69 -0.28 8.45
CA ALA A 75 10.35 0.08 8.00
C ALA A 75 10.33 1.10 6.84
N PRO A 76 11.17 2.16 6.83
CA PRO A 76 11.21 3.08 5.70
C PRO A 76 11.70 2.45 4.39
N TRP A 77 12.54 1.41 4.48
CA TRP A 77 13.01 0.67 3.31
C TRP A 77 11.86 -0.13 2.68
N VAL A 78 11.07 -0.83 3.50
CA VAL A 78 9.91 -1.61 3.03
C VAL A 78 8.82 -0.67 2.50
N ALA A 79 8.53 0.44 3.19
CA ALA A 79 7.53 1.42 2.79
C ALA A 79 7.83 2.09 1.42
N ARG A 80 9.09 2.14 1.00
CA ARG A 80 9.47 2.60 -0.35
C ARG A 80 9.34 1.53 -1.43
N ARG A 81 8.94 0.30 -1.06
CA ARG A 81 8.85 -0.84 -1.98
C ARG A 81 7.49 -1.50 -2.01
N ILE A 82 6.73 -1.39 -0.93
CA ILE A 82 5.38 -1.95 -0.84
C ILE A 82 4.42 -0.83 -0.44
N GLY A 83 3.51 -0.49 -1.34
CA GLY A 83 2.34 0.35 -1.08
C GLY A 83 1.14 -0.52 -0.73
N LEU A 84 0.33 -0.09 0.23
CA LEU A 84 -0.92 -0.75 0.58
C LEU A 84 -2.07 0.26 0.56
N LEU A 85 -3.11 -0.05 -0.20
CA LEU A 85 -4.42 0.59 -0.09
C LEU A 85 -5.31 -0.32 0.78
N PRO A 86 -5.64 0.07 2.02
CA PRO A 86 -6.54 -0.71 2.87
C PRO A 86 -8.00 -0.51 2.44
N GLN A 87 -8.86 -1.47 2.75
CA GLN A 87 -10.30 -1.42 2.48
C GLN A 87 -10.98 -0.19 3.10
N THR A 88 -10.57 0.19 4.31
CA THR A 88 -11.07 1.38 5.01
C THR A 88 -9.90 2.30 5.34
N ALA A 89 -9.93 3.50 4.79
CA ALA A 89 -8.93 4.52 5.05
C ALA A 89 -9.62 5.79 5.60
N LEU A 90 -9.04 6.36 6.65
CA LEU A 90 -9.54 7.57 7.30
C LEU A 90 -8.64 8.76 6.95
N ALA A 91 -9.25 9.84 6.49
CA ALA A 91 -8.56 11.11 6.30
C ALA A 91 -8.78 12.00 7.55
N PRO A 92 -7.78 12.83 7.92
CA PRO A 92 -8.03 13.91 8.87
C PRO A 92 -9.12 14.84 8.36
N GLU A 93 -9.90 15.38 9.29
CA GLU A 93 -10.95 16.36 8.99
C GLU A 93 -10.37 17.60 8.29
N GLY A 94 -11.03 18.06 7.24
CA GLY A 94 -10.65 19.27 6.48
C GLY A 94 -9.38 19.15 5.65
N ILE A 95 -8.74 17.97 5.56
CA ILE A 95 -7.55 17.82 4.72
C ILE A 95 -7.90 17.94 3.23
N THR A 96 -7.10 18.67 2.46
CA THR A 96 -7.28 18.76 1.02
C THR A 96 -6.86 17.47 0.32
N VAL A 97 -7.36 17.27 -0.90
CA VAL A 97 -6.95 16.13 -1.75
C VAL A 97 -5.45 16.16 -2.00
N ALA A 98 -4.88 17.32 -2.34
CA ALA A 98 -3.44 17.47 -2.60
C ALA A 98 -2.62 17.10 -1.36
N ASP A 99 -2.98 17.60 -0.17
CA ASP A 99 -2.28 17.33 1.08
C ASP A 99 -2.39 15.86 1.49
N LEU A 100 -3.55 15.23 1.26
CA LEU A 100 -3.71 13.80 1.54
C LEU A 100 -2.81 12.97 0.62
N VAL A 101 -2.81 13.24 -0.70
CA VAL A 101 -1.99 12.51 -1.67
C VAL A 101 -0.50 12.74 -1.42
N ALA A 102 -0.10 13.95 -1.00
CA ALA A 102 1.27 14.27 -0.62
C ALA A 102 1.81 13.39 0.52
N ARG A 103 0.95 12.87 1.41
CA ARG A 103 1.36 11.92 2.46
C ARG A 103 1.91 10.61 1.91
N GLY A 104 1.56 10.24 0.67
CA GLY A 104 2.19 9.13 -0.04
C GLY A 104 3.69 9.26 -0.19
N ARG A 105 4.22 10.51 -0.12
CA ARG A 105 5.66 10.78 -0.21
C ARG A 105 6.43 10.65 1.10
N TYR A 106 5.76 10.46 2.26
CA TYR A 106 6.42 10.33 3.56
C TYR A 106 7.57 9.31 3.62
N PRO A 107 7.47 8.13 3.00
CA PRO A 107 8.59 7.17 2.99
C PRO A 107 9.85 7.70 2.29
N HIS A 108 9.72 8.70 1.41
CA HIS A 108 10.82 9.30 0.65
C HIS A 108 11.45 10.50 1.36
N GLN A 109 10.80 11.01 2.40
CA GLN A 109 11.29 12.15 3.20
C GLN A 109 12.20 11.68 4.33
N SER A 110 13.07 12.56 4.78
CA SER A 110 13.93 12.38 5.95
C SER A 110 14.12 13.72 6.66
N LEU A 111 14.75 13.73 7.84
CA LEU A 111 15.05 14.95 8.59
C LEU A 111 15.82 16.00 7.76
N LEU A 112 16.68 15.54 6.83
CA LEU A 112 17.51 16.41 5.98
C LEU A 112 16.92 16.62 4.57
N ARG A 113 16.00 15.77 4.15
CA ARG A 113 15.32 15.84 2.85
C ARG A 113 13.81 15.93 3.09
N GLN A 114 13.31 17.13 3.14
CA GLN A 114 11.88 17.38 3.28
C GLN A 114 11.15 17.20 1.94
N TRP A 115 10.60 18.24 1.39
CA TRP A 115 9.87 18.23 0.12
C TRP A 115 10.78 18.56 -1.06
N SER A 116 10.61 17.87 -2.19
CA SER A 116 11.39 18.09 -3.41
C SER A 116 10.50 18.25 -4.65
N ALA A 117 11.05 18.80 -5.73
CA ALA A 117 10.35 18.89 -7.01
C ALA A 117 9.93 17.50 -7.56
N ALA A 118 10.68 16.44 -7.23
CA ALA A 118 10.31 15.08 -7.58
C ALA A 118 9.06 14.60 -6.81
N ASP A 119 8.91 15.00 -5.54
CA ASP A 119 7.72 14.68 -4.75
C ASP A 119 6.49 15.40 -5.29
N GLU A 120 6.64 16.67 -5.67
CA GLU A 120 5.58 17.46 -6.31
C GLU A 120 5.15 16.83 -7.65
N ALA A 121 6.12 16.46 -8.48
CA ALA A 121 5.86 15.80 -9.76
C ALA A 121 5.13 14.45 -9.59
N ALA A 122 5.53 13.63 -8.59
CA ALA A 122 4.88 12.36 -8.28
C ALA A 122 3.44 12.55 -7.83
N VAL A 123 3.15 13.51 -6.96
CA VAL A 123 1.79 13.85 -6.51
C VAL A 123 0.94 14.32 -7.69
N ALA A 124 1.44 15.29 -8.48
CA ALA A 124 0.72 15.79 -9.64
C ALA A 124 0.45 14.68 -10.68
N HIS A 125 1.39 13.76 -10.86
CA HIS A 125 1.21 12.60 -11.73
C HIS A 125 0.12 11.66 -11.22
N ALA A 126 0.15 11.32 -9.93
CA ALA A 126 -0.85 10.43 -9.32
C ALA A 126 -2.26 11.03 -9.39
N LEU A 127 -2.43 12.33 -9.12
CA LEU A 127 -3.70 13.04 -9.24
C LEU A 127 -4.25 12.99 -10.68
N ARG A 128 -3.39 13.16 -11.68
CA ARG A 128 -3.80 13.06 -13.11
C ARG A 128 -4.18 11.64 -13.48
N LEU A 129 -3.39 10.63 -13.09
CA LEU A 129 -3.67 9.22 -13.39
C LEU A 129 -5.02 8.75 -12.85
N THR A 130 -5.43 9.26 -11.69
CA THR A 130 -6.69 8.88 -11.05
C THR A 130 -7.86 9.80 -11.42
N GLY A 131 -7.62 10.84 -12.24
CA GLY A 131 -8.64 11.78 -12.69
C GLY A 131 -9.27 12.60 -11.55
N VAL A 132 -8.43 13.05 -10.60
CA VAL A 132 -8.86 13.90 -9.46
C VAL A 132 -8.02 15.17 -9.33
N ALA A 133 -7.30 15.55 -10.38
CA ALA A 133 -6.44 16.76 -10.36
C ALA A 133 -7.25 18.05 -10.19
N ASP A 134 -8.46 18.10 -10.73
CA ASP A 134 -9.41 19.21 -10.60
C ASP A 134 -10.00 19.36 -9.19
N LEU A 135 -9.80 18.34 -8.33
CA LEU A 135 -10.29 18.32 -6.96
C LEU A 135 -9.16 18.60 -5.95
N ALA A 136 -7.95 18.95 -6.39
CA ALA A 136 -6.74 19.04 -5.56
C ALA A 136 -6.92 19.91 -4.30
N ASP A 137 -7.60 21.04 -4.42
CA ASP A 137 -7.80 22.02 -3.35
C ASP A 137 -9.08 21.73 -2.51
N ARG A 138 -9.88 20.72 -2.88
CA ARG A 138 -11.10 20.38 -2.16
C ARG A 138 -10.82 19.56 -0.91
N PRO A 139 -11.58 19.78 0.19
CA PRO A 139 -11.58 18.89 1.35
C PRO A 139 -12.05 17.49 0.97
N VAL A 140 -11.38 16.46 1.50
CA VAL A 140 -11.65 15.04 1.18
C VAL A 140 -13.02 14.60 1.71
N ASP A 141 -13.49 15.17 2.79
CA ASP A 141 -14.80 14.90 3.40
C ASP A 141 -15.98 15.40 2.56
N GLU A 142 -15.78 16.39 1.67
CA GLU A 142 -16.79 16.87 0.72
C GLU A 142 -16.92 16.00 -0.55
N LEU A 143 -16.05 15.00 -0.73
CA LEU A 143 -16.03 14.17 -1.93
C LEU A 143 -17.09 13.06 -1.90
N SER A 144 -17.61 12.71 -3.09
CA SER A 144 -18.38 11.48 -3.25
C SER A 144 -17.54 10.23 -2.92
N GLY A 145 -18.20 9.11 -2.60
CA GLY A 145 -17.48 7.85 -2.31
C GLY A 145 -16.49 7.45 -3.40
N GLY A 146 -16.91 7.48 -4.67
CA GLY A 146 -16.05 7.13 -5.79
C GLY A 146 -14.91 8.14 -6.03
N GLN A 147 -15.12 9.44 -5.78
CA GLN A 147 -14.04 10.43 -5.81
C GLN A 147 -13.04 10.17 -4.70
N ARG A 148 -13.52 9.96 -3.48
CA ARG A 148 -12.67 9.66 -2.31
C ARG A 148 -11.83 8.42 -2.53
N GLN A 149 -12.38 7.37 -3.13
CA GLN A 149 -11.64 6.15 -3.45
C GLN A 149 -10.53 6.40 -4.46
N ARG A 150 -10.77 7.20 -5.52
CA ARG A 150 -9.72 7.59 -6.47
C ARG A 150 -8.62 8.44 -5.82
N VAL A 151 -8.95 9.27 -4.83
CA VAL A 151 -7.97 10.03 -4.04
C VAL A 151 -7.08 9.10 -3.21
N TRP A 152 -7.65 8.07 -2.57
CA TRP A 152 -6.87 7.07 -1.85
C TRP A 152 -5.96 6.27 -2.79
N LEU A 153 -6.44 5.93 -3.97
CA LEU A 153 -5.61 5.31 -4.99
C LEU A 153 -4.47 6.25 -5.43
N ALA A 154 -4.75 7.55 -5.62
CA ALA A 154 -3.72 8.54 -5.92
C ALA A 154 -2.64 8.59 -4.83
N LEU A 155 -3.01 8.55 -3.55
CA LEU A 155 -2.06 8.53 -2.43
C LEU A 155 -1.08 7.36 -2.55
N VAL A 156 -1.60 6.15 -2.81
CA VAL A 156 -0.74 4.97 -2.91
C VAL A 156 0.11 4.99 -4.18
N LEU A 157 -0.41 5.49 -5.30
CA LEU A 157 0.36 5.68 -6.53
C LEU A 157 1.45 6.74 -6.38
N ALA A 158 1.19 7.83 -5.64
CA ALA A 158 2.19 8.85 -5.32
C ALA A 158 3.38 8.29 -4.52
N GLN A 159 3.23 7.16 -3.86
CA GLN A 159 4.29 6.47 -3.15
C GLN A 159 5.36 5.88 -4.11
N GLU A 160 5.01 5.64 -5.39
CA GLU A 160 5.91 5.10 -6.43
C GLU A 160 6.61 3.81 -6.00
N THR A 161 5.86 2.89 -5.41
CA THR A 161 6.38 1.59 -4.96
C THR A 161 6.34 0.56 -6.08
N PRO A 162 7.36 -0.32 -6.22
CA PRO A 162 7.35 -1.39 -7.22
C PRO A 162 6.33 -2.49 -6.95
N VAL A 163 5.83 -2.63 -5.71
CA VAL A 163 4.76 -3.54 -5.33
C VAL A 163 3.59 -2.73 -4.80
N LEU A 164 2.39 -3.01 -5.33
CA LEU A 164 1.15 -2.39 -4.91
C LEU A 164 0.17 -3.46 -4.43
N LEU A 165 -0.27 -3.34 -3.19
CA LEU A 165 -1.28 -4.19 -2.59
C LEU A 165 -2.59 -3.40 -2.46
N LEU A 166 -3.68 -3.93 -3.02
CA LEU A 166 -4.97 -3.26 -3.03
C LEU A 166 -6.01 -4.16 -2.36
N ASP A 167 -6.65 -3.67 -1.30
CA ASP A 167 -7.70 -4.37 -0.57
C ASP A 167 -9.06 -3.78 -0.97
N GLU A 168 -9.80 -4.49 -1.83
CA GLU A 168 -11.10 -4.08 -2.38
C GLU A 168 -11.10 -2.64 -2.94
N PRO A 169 -10.27 -2.35 -3.98
CA PRO A 169 -10.09 -0.99 -4.48
C PRO A 169 -11.32 -0.42 -5.21
N THR A 170 -12.37 -1.22 -5.41
CA THR A 170 -13.63 -0.83 -6.07
C THR A 170 -14.82 -1.35 -5.25
N THR A 171 -15.50 -0.49 -4.54
CA THR A 171 -16.81 -0.76 -3.91
C THR A 171 -17.83 0.25 -4.37
#